data_a3d2c088cbf0f6738e87ae8a011d0b3a
#
_entry.id   a3d2c088cbf0f6738e87ae8a011d0b3a
#
_cell.length_a   1.000
_cell.length_b   1.000
_cell.length_c   1.000
_cell.angle_alpha   90.00
_cell.angle_beta   90.00
_cell.angle_gamma   90.00
#
_symmetry.space_group_name_H-M   'P 1'
#
loop_
_entity.id
_entity.type
_entity.pdbx_description
1 polymer ?
#
loop_
_entity_poly.entity_id
_entity_poly.type
_entity_poly.pdbx_seq_one_letter_code
_entity_poly.pdbx_strand_id
1 'polypeptide(L)'
;MKTSFYIKLFGAFAIFIMILLLFINVAFNNFYSIYGSKIELKKVEYILDTQALKFENYIKNYTDKLLFIEPILSKINNQNEIKNLVNDSLFQDLNIVTFRVVDFDSKESLKLVNKNIKENNFSQRLKSIFMEPYFKELQSLNKFDTFQYCEDEDNNFLNFAIRGEEKFYIFKVDLKTILYEISSSYDKKILIKDTRGYFLENGINEVENDEYITPPIK
;
A
#
# COMPACT_ATOMS: atom_id res chain seq x y z
N MET A 1 -61.34 46.48 -25.28
CA MET A 1 -60.00 46.45 -25.92
C MET A 1 -58.83 46.47 -24.92
N LYS A 2 -58.87 47.19 -23.78
CA LYS A 2 -57.75 47.28 -22.80
C LYS A 2 -57.40 45.94 -22.13
N THR A 3 -58.39 45.14 -21.74
CA THR A 3 -58.15 43.83 -21.07
C THR A 3 -57.38 42.82 -21.91
N SER A 4 -57.59 42.77 -23.23
CA SER A 4 -56.85 41.88 -24.13
C SER A 4 -55.37 42.26 -24.27
N PHE A 5 -55.05 43.53 -24.18
CA PHE A 5 -53.64 43.98 -24.20
C PHE A 5 -52.90 43.56 -22.95
N TYR A 6 -53.49 43.75 -21.76
CA TYR A 6 -52.83 43.35 -20.50
C TYR A 6 -52.62 41.84 -20.38
N ILE A 7 -53.57 41.03 -20.87
CA ILE A 7 -53.42 39.57 -20.89
C ILE A 7 -52.28 39.13 -21.79
N LYS A 8 -52.14 39.74 -22.98
CA LYS A 8 -51.01 39.45 -23.90
C LYS A 8 -49.67 39.89 -23.33
N LEU A 9 -49.62 41.06 -22.70
CA LEU A 9 -48.41 41.56 -22.06
C LEU A 9 -47.98 40.66 -20.88
N PHE A 10 -48.94 40.28 -20.04
CA PHE A 10 -48.68 39.36 -18.92
C PHE A 10 -48.23 38.01 -19.39
N GLY A 11 -48.82 37.44 -20.45
CA GLY A 11 -48.44 36.19 -21.06
C GLY A 11 -47.00 36.24 -21.62
N ALA A 12 -46.64 37.32 -22.31
CA ALA A 12 -45.29 37.52 -22.82
C ALA A 12 -44.26 37.62 -21.71
N PHE A 13 -44.58 38.33 -20.62
CA PHE A 13 -43.73 38.45 -19.44
C PHE A 13 -43.54 37.13 -18.70
N ALA A 14 -44.63 36.35 -18.56
CA ALA A 14 -44.55 35.01 -17.96
C ALA A 14 -43.69 34.05 -18.78
N ILE A 15 -43.81 34.08 -20.11
CA ILE A 15 -42.93 33.28 -21.00
C ILE A 15 -41.47 33.70 -20.87
N PHE A 16 -41.20 35.00 -20.83
CA PHE A 16 -39.85 35.53 -20.63
C PHE A 16 -39.22 35.06 -19.32
N ILE A 17 -39.97 35.14 -18.20
CA ILE A 17 -39.51 34.64 -16.89
C ILE A 17 -39.23 33.13 -16.97
N MET A 18 -40.10 32.35 -17.62
CA MET A 18 -39.93 30.92 -17.74
C MET A 18 -38.64 30.55 -18.52
N ILE A 19 -38.37 31.26 -19.62
CA ILE A 19 -37.15 31.10 -20.41
C ILE A 19 -35.93 31.47 -19.58
N LEU A 20 -35.98 32.57 -18.84
CA LEU A 20 -34.89 33.00 -17.96
C LEU A 20 -34.57 31.97 -16.86
N LEU A 21 -35.59 31.42 -16.21
CA LEU A 21 -35.45 30.37 -15.19
C LEU A 21 -34.88 29.09 -15.79
N LEU A 22 -35.28 28.72 -17.00
CA LEU A 22 -34.72 27.56 -17.71
C LEU A 22 -33.24 27.75 -18.03
N PHE A 23 -32.89 28.94 -18.50
CA PHE A 23 -31.49 29.29 -18.76
C PHE A 23 -30.60 29.28 -17.49
N ILE A 24 -31.11 29.85 -16.40
CA ILE A 24 -30.43 29.81 -15.09
C ILE A 24 -30.25 28.38 -14.60
N ASN A 25 -31.27 27.54 -14.74
CA ASN A 25 -31.20 26.14 -14.33
C ASN A 25 -30.14 25.36 -15.13
N VAL A 26 -30.11 25.51 -16.46
CA VAL A 26 -29.12 24.87 -17.32
C VAL A 26 -27.70 25.38 -17.01
N ALA A 27 -27.52 26.68 -16.82
CA ALA A 27 -26.23 27.28 -16.46
C ALA A 27 -25.77 26.77 -15.10
N PHE A 28 -26.66 26.70 -14.11
CA PHE A 28 -26.36 26.21 -12.76
C PHE A 28 -26.00 24.73 -12.76
N ASN A 29 -26.74 23.90 -13.50
CA ASN A 29 -26.42 22.46 -13.61
C ASN A 29 -25.06 22.22 -14.28
N ASN A 30 -24.76 22.95 -15.35
CA ASN A 30 -23.45 22.85 -16.00
C ASN A 30 -22.31 23.32 -15.08
N PHE A 31 -22.51 24.42 -14.38
CA PHE A 31 -21.54 24.93 -13.41
C PHE A 31 -21.32 23.93 -12.29
N TYR A 32 -22.41 23.39 -11.72
CA TYR A 32 -22.33 22.41 -10.62
C TYR A 32 -21.67 21.09 -11.04
N SER A 33 -21.96 20.62 -12.25
CA SER A 33 -21.31 19.43 -12.81
C SER A 33 -19.80 19.61 -12.97
N ILE A 34 -19.36 20.74 -13.51
CA ILE A 34 -17.93 21.02 -13.74
C ILE A 34 -17.18 21.26 -12.43
N TYR A 35 -17.74 22.03 -11.52
CA TYR A 35 -17.08 22.35 -10.24
C TYR A 35 -17.19 21.21 -9.24
N GLY A 36 -18.32 20.49 -9.19
CA GLY A 36 -18.50 19.33 -8.35
C GLY A 36 -17.50 18.23 -8.66
N SER A 37 -17.34 17.87 -9.94
CA SER A 37 -16.37 16.86 -10.35
C SER A 37 -14.92 17.27 -10.06
N LYS A 38 -14.55 18.54 -10.19
CA LYS A 38 -13.21 19.04 -9.83
C LYS A 38 -12.94 18.98 -8.32
N ILE A 39 -13.95 19.26 -7.50
CA ILE A 39 -13.85 19.19 -6.03
C ILE A 39 -13.71 17.73 -5.60
N GLU A 40 -14.49 16.82 -6.20
CA GLU A 40 -14.39 15.39 -5.92
C GLU A 40 -13.04 14.82 -6.32
N LEU A 41 -12.53 15.16 -7.51
CA LEU A 41 -11.18 14.77 -7.94
C LEU A 41 -10.10 15.22 -6.96
N LYS A 42 -10.11 16.49 -6.57
CA LYS A 42 -9.14 16.99 -5.58
C LYS A 42 -9.25 16.31 -4.22
N LYS A 43 -10.46 15.96 -3.81
CA LYS A 43 -10.70 15.21 -2.57
C LYS A 43 -10.12 13.80 -2.67
N VAL A 44 -10.31 13.12 -3.82
CA VAL A 44 -9.74 11.79 -4.08
C VAL A 44 -8.21 11.87 -4.11
N GLU A 45 -7.62 12.82 -4.83
CA GLU A 45 -6.17 13.07 -4.85
C GLU A 45 -5.62 13.23 -3.42
N TYR A 46 -6.21 14.13 -2.64
CA TYR A 46 -5.77 14.37 -1.26
C TYR A 46 -5.84 13.10 -0.38
N ILE A 47 -6.88 12.28 -0.56
CA ILE A 47 -7.02 11.02 0.18
C ILE A 47 -5.93 10.04 -0.26
N LEU A 48 -5.70 9.88 -1.57
CA LEU A 48 -4.67 9.00 -2.10
C LEU A 48 -3.29 9.40 -1.62
N ASP A 49 -2.94 10.69 -1.67
CA ASP A 49 -1.66 11.19 -1.16
C ASP A 49 -1.49 10.93 0.34
N THR A 50 -2.57 11.10 1.11
CA THR A 50 -2.55 10.84 2.56
C THR A 50 -2.35 9.35 2.84
N GLN A 51 -3.00 8.46 2.09
CA GLN A 51 -2.85 7.02 2.27
C GLN A 51 -1.50 6.52 1.76
N ALA A 52 -1.00 7.07 0.66
CA ALA A 52 0.35 6.79 0.17
C ALA A 52 1.40 7.16 1.21
N LEU A 53 1.31 8.34 1.82
CA LEU A 53 2.22 8.78 2.88
C LEU A 53 2.14 7.87 4.13
N LYS A 54 0.95 7.41 4.52
CA LYS A 54 0.81 6.43 5.62
C LYS A 54 1.53 5.13 5.29
N PHE A 55 1.34 4.60 4.09
CA PHE A 55 1.98 3.37 3.65
C PHE A 55 3.49 3.53 3.57
N GLU A 56 3.98 4.64 3.01
CA GLU A 56 5.40 4.97 2.96
C GLU A 56 6.04 5.02 4.36
N ASN A 57 5.39 5.68 5.32
CA ASN A 57 5.85 5.72 6.70
C ASN A 57 5.85 4.33 7.35
N TYR A 58 4.89 3.48 7.00
CA TYR A 58 4.84 2.10 7.46
C TYR A 58 6.04 1.29 6.93
N ILE A 59 6.28 1.36 5.62
CA ILE A 59 7.44 0.72 4.97
C ILE A 59 8.75 1.21 5.58
N LYS A 60 8.90 2.53 5.74
CA LYS A 60 10.07 3.13 6.34
C LYS A 60 10.34 2.62 7.76
N ASN A 61 9.30 2.49 8.59
CA ASN A 61 9.44 1.98 9.96
C ASN A 61 10.06 0.57 9.98
N TYR A 62 9.64 -0.33 9.08
CA TYR A 62 10.23 -1.67 8.99
C TYR A 62 11.63 -1.67 8.38
N THR A 63 11.88 -0.80 7.42
CA THR A 63 13.23 -0.61 6.86
C THR A 63 14.20 -0.12 7.96
N ASP A 64 13.78 0.86 8.75
CA ASP A 64 14.58 1.40 9.88
C ASP A 64 14.82 0.33 10.96
N LYS A 65 13.84 -0.53 11.26
CA LYS A 65 14.04 -1.68 12.17
C LYS A 65 15.12 -2.63 11.67
N LEU A 66 15.14 -2.90 10.36
CA LEU A 66 16.12 -3.79 9.75
C LEU A 66 17.53 -3.18 9.77
N LEU A 67 17.64 -1.89 9.42
CA LEU A 67 18.89 -1.13 9.50
C LEU A 67 19.44 -1.05 10.93
N PHE A 68 18.55 -0.96 11.93
CA PHE A 68 18.97 -0.91 13.33
C PHE A 68 19.50 -2.26 13.84
N ILE A 69 18.87 -3.37 13.45
CA ILE A 69 19.21 -4.69 14.00
C ILE A 69 20.38 -5.35 13.26
N GLU A 70 20.61 -5.02 11.97
CA GLU A 70 21.67 -5.62 11.15
C GLU A 70 23.06 -5.51 11.78
N PRO A 71 23.54 -4.35 12.26
CA PRO A 71 24.88 -4.22 12.84
C PRO A 71 25.08 -5.06 14.11
N ILE A 72 23.98 -5.44 14.76
CA ILE A 72 24.01 -6.32 15.93
C ILE A 72 24.09 -7.77 15.46
N LEU A 73 23.24 -8.14 14.48
CA LEU A 73 23.19 -9.49 13.92
C LEU A 73 24.51 -9.89 13.24
N SER A 74 25.16 -8.97 12.55
CA SER A 74 26.44 -9.24 11.86
C SER A 74 27.59 -9.57 12.80
N LYS A 75 27.52 -9.19 14.08
CA LYS A 75 28.52 -9.48 15.11
C LYS A 75 28.26 -10.81 15.84
N ILE A 76 27.10 -11.41 15.65
CA ILE A 76 26.69 -12.62 16.34
C ILE A 76 26.96 -13.83 15.44
N ASN A 77 27.86 -14.72 15.87
CA ASN A 77 28.13 -15.97 15.18
C ASN A 77 27.29 -17.15 15.67
N ASN A 78 26.67 -17.02 16.85
CA ASN A 78 25.88 -18.08 17.47
C ASN A 78 24.43 -17.98 17.07
N GLN A 79 23.88 -19.00 16.41
CA GLN A 79 22.49 -19.04 15.98
C GLN A 79 21.48 -18.93 17.14
N ASN A 80 21.82 -19.43 18.34
CA ASN A 80 20.93 -19.30 19.51
C ASN A 80 20.85 -17.85 19.99
N GLU A 81 21.94 -17.09 19.92
CA GLU A 81 21.95 -15.67 20.26
C GLU A 81 21.13 -14.86 19.25
N ILE A 82 21.29 -15.15 17.96
CA ILE A 82 20.44 -14.54 16.90
C ILE A 82 18.96 -14.83 17.17
N LYS A 83 18.62 -16.08 17.51
CA LYS A 83 17.26 -16.48 17.83
C LYS A 83 16.69 -15.72 19.02
N ASN A 84 17.46 -15.58 20.11
CA ASN A 84 17.03 -14.83 21.29
C ASN A 84 16.83 -13.34 20.93
N LEU A 85 17.79 -12.73 20.26
CA LEU A 85 17.71 -11.33 19.83
C LEU A 85 16.47 -11.09 18.97
N VAL A 86 16.19 -11.93 17.98
CA VAL A 86 15.03 -11.81 17.10
C VAL A 86 13.72 -11.97 17.89
N ASN A 87 13.64 -12.94 18.80
CA ASN A 87 12.46 -13.13 19.65
C ASN A 87 12.20 -11.95 20.56
N ASP A 88 13.27 -11.39 21.15
CA ASP A 88 13.16 -10.32 22.17
C ASP A 88 12.98 -8.93 21.53
N SER A 89 13.36 -8.75 20.28
CA SER A 89 13.26 -7.47 19.57
C SER A 89 12.22 -7.47 18.45
N LEU A 90 12.44 -8.28 17.39
CA LEU A 90 11.58 -8.25 16.19
C LEU A 90 10.23 -8.92 16.42
N PHE A 91 10.19 -10.08 17.08
CA PHE A 91 8.96 -10.87 17.25
C PHE A 91 8.04 -10.35 18.36
N GLN A 92 8.39 -9.25 19.02
CA GLN A 92 7.43 -8.47 19.80
C GLN A 92 6.42 -7.73 18.90
N ASP A 93 6.79 -7.45 17.66
CA ASP A 93 5.86 -6.95 16.63
C ASP A 93 5.13 -8.15 16.00
N LEU A 94 3.82 -8.25 16.25
CA LEU A 94 2.99 -9.35 15.74
C LEU A 94 2.80 -9.33 14.23
N ASN A 95 3.12 -8.22 13.57
CA ASN A 95 3.08 -8.16 12.10
C ASN A 95 4.31 -8.82 11.48
N ILE A 96 5.42 -8.98 12.22
CA ILE A 96 6.61 -9.70 11.71
C ILE A 96 6.39 -11.21 11.91
N VAL A 97 6.15 -11.90 10.81
CA VAL A 97 5.77 -13.32 10.83
C VAL A 97 6.93 -14.30 10.72
N THR A 98 7.98 -13.95 9.97
CA THR A 98 9.19 -14.79 9.85
C THR A 98 10.45 -13.92 9.79
N PHE A 99 11.57 -14.51 10.20
CA PHE A 99 12.91 -13.95 10.03
C PHE A 99 13.81 -15.02 9.39
N ARG A 100 14.62 -14.62 8.39
CA ARG A 100 15.50 -15.51 7.64
C ARG A 100 16.92 -14.92 7.58
N VAL A 101 17.92 -15.78 7.69
CA VAL A 101 19.30 -15.48 7.35
C VAL A 101 19.66 -16.30 6.13
N VAL A 102 20.12 -15.65 5.08
CA VAL A 102 20.45 -16.27 3.80
C VAL A 102 21.90 -15.96 3.45
N ASP A 103 22.67 -16.99 3.17
CA ASP A 103 24.06 -16.87 2.75
C ASP A 103 24.14 -16.38 1.29
N PHE A 104 25.24 -15.79 0.87
CA PHE A 104 25.39 -15.27 -0.49
C PHE A 104 25.34 -16.37 -1.58
N ASP A 105 25.48 -17.63 -1.20
CA ASP A 105 25.28 -18.80 -2.06
C ASP A 105 23.82 -19.24 -2.19
N SER A 106 22.87 -18.42 -1.73
CA SER A 106 21.42 -18.64 -1.79
C SER A 106 20.82 -19.62 -0.78
N LYS A 107 21.59 -20.13 0.15
CA LYS A 107 21.06 -21.07 1.15
C LYS A 107 20.56 -20.34 2.39
N GLU A 108 19.36 -20.70 2.83
CA GLU A 108 18.90 -20.29 4.14
C GLU A 108 19.73 -20.99 5.23
N SER A 109 20.48 -20.23 6.04
CA SER A 109 21.23 -20.75 7.18
C SER A 109 20.44 -20.71 8.48
N LEU A 110 19.42 -19.84 8.56
CA LEU A 110 18.47 -19.76 9.68
C LEU A 110 17.11 -19.32 9.20
N LYS A 111 16.06 -19.94 9.73
CA LYS A 111 14.67 -19.51 9.55
C LYS A 111 13.91 -19.60 10.87
N LEU A 112 13.38 -18.49 11.31
CA LEU A 112 12.59 -18.37 12.52
C LEU A 112 11.15 -17.98 12.15
N VAL A 113 10.20 -18.53 12.88
CA VAL A 113 8.78 -18.23 12.74
C VAL A 113 8.30 -17.64 14.05
N ASN A 114 7.58 -16.52 13.98
CA ASN A 114 7.07 -15.86 15.17
C ASN A 114 5.99 -16.71 15.86
N LYS A 115 6.31 -17.25 17.00
CA LYS A 115 5.42 -18.13 17.79
C LYS A 115 4.34 -17.37 18.55
N ASN A 116 4.45 -16.05 18.63
CA ASN A 116 3.44 -15.22 19.28
C ASN A 116 2.17 -15.07 18.43
N ILE A 117 2.24 -15.46 17.15
CA ILE A 117 1.13 -15.43 16.20
C ILE A 117 0.45 -16.80 16.20
N LYS A 118 -0.79 -16.89 16.72
CA LYS A 118 -1.53 -18.16 16.93
C LYS A 118 -1.83 -18.93 15.62
N GLU A 119 -2.03 -18.22 14.51
CA GLU A 119 -2.41 -18.78 13.21
C GLU A 119 -1.22 -18.89 12.23
N ASN A 120 0.00 -18.90 12.75
CA ASN A 120 1.19 -18.90 11.91
C ASN A 120 1.51 -20.32 11.38
N ASN A 121 1.13 -20.58 10.13
CA ASN A 121 1.35 -21.84 9.43
C ASN A 121 2.66 -21.86 8.60
N PHE A 122 3.55 -20.88 8.77
CA PHE A 122 4.79 -20.83 8.00
C PHE A 122 5.73 -21.99 8.36
N SER A 123 6.23 -22.66 7.32
CA SER A 123 7.20 -23.73 7.50
C SER A 123 8.54 -23.21 8.04
N GLN A 124 9.11 -23.91 9.02
CA GLN A 124 10.48 -23.67 9.50
C GLN A 124 11.56 -24.36 8.65
N ARG A 125 11.16 -25.08 7.59
CA ARG A 125 12.10 -25.80 6.73
C ARG A 125 12.99 -24.80 5.98
N LEU A 126 14.32 -25.01 6.06
CA LEU A 126 15.30 -24.25 5.29
C LEU A 126 15.24 -24.65 3.80
N LYS A 127 15.38 -23.68 2.93
CA LYS A 127 15.39 -23.88 1.48
C LYS A 127 16.49 -23.08 0.80
N SER A 128 16.78 -23.40 -0.46
CA SER A 128 17.58 -22.51 -1.31
C SER A 128 16.64 -21.55 -2.04
N ILE A 129 17.04 -20.28 -2.10
CA ILE A 129 16.30 -19.24 -2.82
C ILE A 129 16.93 -18.91 -4.18
N PHE A 130 17.85 -19.76 -4.66
CA PHE A 130 18.59 -19.52 -5.91
C PHE A 130 17.68 -19.33 -7.13
N MET A 131 16.55 -20.05 -7.19
CA MET A 131 15.60 -19.99 -8.28
C MET A 131 14.54 -18.89 -8.11
N GLU A 132 14.52 -18.24 -6.98
CA GLU A 132 13.54 -17.19 -6.70
C GLU A 132 13.85 -15.92 -7.52
N PRO A 133 12.86 -15.31 -8.18
CA PRO A 133 13.07 -14.15 -9.05
C PRO A 133 13.78 -12.98 -8.35
N TYR A 134 13.49 -12.77 -7.07
CA TYR A 134 14.04 -11.68 -6.26
C TYR A 134 15.51 -11.90 -5.85
N PHE A 135 16.06 -13.12 -5.97
CA PHE A 135 17.42 -13.40 -5.50
C PHE A 135 18.50 -12.65 -6.30
N LYS A 136 18.28 -12.46 -7.61
CA LYS A 136 19.19 -11.67 -8.45
C LYS A 136 19.25 -10.20 -8.00
N GLU A 137 18.11 -9.66 -7.59
CA GLU A 137 18.01 -8.29 -7.09
C GLU A 137 18.72 -8.17 -5.74
N LEU A 138 18.53 -9.15 -4.84
CA LEU A 138 19.28 -9.21 -3.57
C LEU A 138 20.80 -9.24 -3.79
N GLN A 139 21.28 -10.03 -4.75
CA GLN A 139 22.71 -10.10 -5.07
C GLN A 139 23.29 -8.78 -5.61
N SER A 140 22.47 -7.96 -6.28
CA SER A 140 22.88 -6.68 -6.84
C SER A 140 22.96 -5.55 -5.81
N LEU A 141 22.42 -5.74 -4.60
CA LEU A 141 22.45 -4.74 -3.54
C LEU A 141 23.91 -4.45 -3.11
N ASN A 142 24.20 -3.19 -2.77
CA ASN A 142 25.42 -2.85 -2.05
C ASN A 142 25.26 -3.20 -0.57
N LYS A 143 26.38 -3.20 0.15
CA LYS A 143 26.39 -3.41 1.60
C LYS A 143 25.49 -2.36 2.29
N PHE A 144 24.60 -2.83 3.16
CA PHE A 144 23.59 -2.07 3.88
C PHE A 144 22.45 -1.51 3.02
N ASP A 145 22.41 -1.78 1.72
CA ASP A 145 21.23 -1.48 0.94
C ASP A 145 20.05 -2.37 1.38
N THR A 146 18.87 -1.79 1.35
CA THR A 146 17.62 -2.49 1.67
C THR A 146 16.80 -2.72 0.42
N PHE A 147 16.04 -3.80 0.42
CA PHE A 147 15.15 -4.18 -0.66
C PHE A 147 13.83 -4.73 -0.13
N GLN A 148 12.72 -4.30 -0.74
CA GLN A 148 11.39 -4.79 -0.40
C GLN A 148 10.83 -5.56 -1.59
N TYR A 149 10.22 -6.73 -1.33
CA TYR A 149 9.63 -7.57 -2.38
C TYR A 149 8.46 -8.40 -1.88
N CYS A 150 7.51 -8.67 -2.79
CA CYS A 150 6.43 -9.64 -2.57
C CYS A 150 6.86 -11.00 -3.10
N GLU A 151 6.46 -12.08 -2.41
CA GLU A 151 6.53 -13.44 -2.94
C GLU A 151 5.23 -13.74 -3.71
N ASP A 152 5.33 -14.40 -4.87
CA ASP A 152 4.24 -14.55 -5.86
C ASP A 152 2.93 -15.17 -5.34
N GLU A 153 2.96 -15.87 -4.21
CA GLU A 153 1.80 -16.62 -3.69
C GLU A 153 1.09 -15.89 -2.52
N ASP A 154 1.67 -14.80 -2.00
CA ASP A 154 1.22 -14.20 -0.73
C ASP A 154 0.96 -12.69 -0.86
N ASN A 155 -0.21 -12.31 -1.37
CA ASN A 155 -0.58 -10.91 -1.63
C ASN A 155 -0.65 -9.99 -0.39
N ASN A 156 -0.61 -10.55 0.81
CA ASN A 156 -0.71 -9.77 2.06
C ASN A 156 0.63 -9.61 2.78
N PHE A 157 1.72 -10.14 2.22
CA PHE A 157 3.01 -10.14 2.88
C PHE A 157 4.06 -9.37 2.08
N LEU A 158 4.85 -8.59 2.79
CA LEU A 158 6.00 -7.89 2.22
C LEU A 158 7.26 -8.38 2.92
N ASN A 159 8.27 -8.72 2.14
CA ASN A 159 9.58 -9.06 2.65
C ASN A 159 10.47 -7.83 2.65
N PHE A 160 11.18 -7.64 3.75
CA PHE A 160 12.20 -6.61 3.92
C PHE A 160 13.54 -7.32 4.03
N ALA A 161 14.43 -7.00 3.12
CA ALA A 161 15.77 -7.58 3.07
C ALA A 161 16.85 -6.49 3.21
N ILE A 162 17.95 -6.83 3.86
CA ILE A 162 19.16 -6.02 3.91
C ILE A 162 20.36 -6.89 3.59
N ARG A 163 21.29 -6.33 2.81
CA ARG A 163 22.58 -6.95 2.58
C ARG A 163 23.57 -6.56 3.69
N GLY A 164 23.88 -7.51 4.56
CA GLY A 164 24.96 -7.38 5.53
C GLY A 164 26.34 -7.63 4.93
N GLU A 165 27.34 -7.87 5.78
CA GLU A 165 28.72 -8.13 5.34
C GLU A 165 28.87 -9.46 4.60
N GLU A 166 28.31 -10.52 5.14
CA GLU A 166 28.49 -11.89 4.65
C GLU A 166 27.15 -12.58 4.30
N LYS A 167 26.01 -11.96 4.66
CA LYS A 167 24.69 -12.59 4.58
C LYS A 167 23.62 -11.56 4.26
N PHE A 168 22.48 -12.06 3.81
CA PHE A 168 21.24 -11.31 3.76
C PHE A 168 20.40 -11.60 5.00
N TYR A 169 19.83 -10.56 5.59
CA TYR A 169 18.83 -10.67 6.66
C TYR A 169 17.49 -10.26 6.09
N ILE A 170 16.49 -11.12 6.25
CA ILE A 170 15.19 -10.95 5.64
C ILE A 170 14.10 -11.20 6.68
N PHE A 171 13.18 -10.30 6.85
CA PHE A 171 11.96 -10.59 7.58
C PHE A 171 10.72 -10.34 6.72
N LYS A 172 9.68 -11.15 6.97
CA LYS A 172 8.37 -11.06 6.31
C LYS A 172 7.38 -10.39 7.24
N VAL A 173 6.67 -9.39 6.72
CA VAL A 173 5.66 -8.60 7.45
C VAL A 173 4.29 -8.89 6.89
N ASP A 174 3.32 -9.14 7.75
CA ASP A 174 1.90 -9.18 7.41
C ASP A 174 1.37 -7.74 7.28
N LEU A 175 0.90 -7.39 6.09
CA LEU A 175 0.37 -6.07 5.78
C LEU A 175 -1.14 -5.96 6.00
N LYS A 176 -1.81 -7.04 6.41
CA LYS A 176 -3.28 -7.10 6.49
C LYS A 176 -3.87 -5.93 7.29
N THR A 177 -3.25 -5.58 8.40
CA THR A 177 -3.72 -4.48 9.25
C THR A 177 -3.62 -3.13 8.55
N ILE A 178 -2.45 -2.81 7.96
CA ILE A 178 -2.26 -1.52 7.29
C ILE A 178 -3.09 -1.43 6.00
N LEU A 179 -3.21 -2.53 5.25
CA LEU A 179 -4.06 -2.57 4.06
C LEU A 179 -5.54 -2.35 4.42
N TYR A 180 -5.99 -2.92 5.54
CA TYR A 180 -7.33 -2.67 6.06
C TYR A 180 -7.52 -1.21 6.48
N GLU A 181 -6.58 -0.61 7.21
CA GLU A 181 -6.65 0.79 7.62
C GLU A 181 -6.68 1.76 6.43
N ILE A 182 -5.89 1.46 5.39
CA ILE A 182 -5.86 2.25 4.16
C ILE A 182 -7.19 2.13 3.40
N SER A 183 -7.70 0.91 3.22
CA SER A 183 -8.92 0.65 2.45
C SER A 183 -10.19 1.09 3.19
N SER A 184 -10.24 0.97 4.52
CA SER A 184 -11.42 1.34 5.31
C SER A 184 -11.64 2.85 5.44
N SER A 185 -10.64 3.65 5.12
CA SER A 185 -10.71 5.12 5.22
C SER A 185 -11.52 5.77 4.11
N TYR A 186 -11.99 5.00 3.12
CA TYR A 186 -12.71 5.51 1.96
C TYR A 186 -13.67 4.46 1.40
N ASP A 187 -14.82 4.90 0.84
CA ASP A 187 -15.83 3.99 0.26
C ASP A 187 -15.37 3.29 -1.04
N LYS A 188 -14.21 3.67 -1.57
CA LYS A 188 -13.62 3.08 -2.76
C LYS A 188 -12.42 2.21 -2.41
N LYS A 189 -12.27 1.12 -3.14
CA LYS A 189 -11.13 0.19 -2.98
C LYS A 189 -9.83 0.88 -3.38
N ILE A 190 -8.83 0.86 -2.49
CA ILE A 190 -7.47 1.32 -2.77
C ILE A 190 -6.62 0.09 -3.01
N LEU A 191 -5.97 0.03 -4.17
CA LEU A 191 -5.02 -1.02 -4.54
C LEU A 191 -3.60 -0.46 -4.46
N ILE A 192 -2.72 -1.21 -3.85
CA ILE A 192 -1.28 -0.92 -3.80
C ILE A 192 -0.59 -1.89 -4.75
N LYS A 193 0.20 -1.34 -5.67
CA LYS A 193 0.92 -2.11 -6.69
C LYS A 193 2.42 -1.89 -6.52
N ASP A 194 3.21 -2.96 -6.50
CA ASP A 194 4.66 -2.83 -6.53
C ASP A 194 5.16 -2.47 -7.94
N THR A 195 6.45 -2.13 -8.06
CA THR A 195 7.08 -1.76 -9.35
C THR A 195 7.07 -2.88 -10.39
N ARG A 196 6.86 -4.15 -9.99
CA ARG A 196 6.78 -5.33 -10.86
C ARG A 196 5.34 -5.63 -11.28
N GLY A 197 4.37 -4.92 -10.72
CA GLY A 197 2.97 -5.09 -11.05
C GLY A 197 2.18 -6.04 -10.15
N TYR A 198 2.79 -6.55 -9.08
CA TYR A 198 2.08 -7.37 -8.09
C TYR A 198 1.21 -6.49 -7.20
N PHE A 199 -0.02 -6.91 -6.99
CA PHE A 199 -0.96 -6.22 -6.13
C PHE A 199 -0.82 -6.72 -4.69
N LEU A 200 -0.76 -5.76 -3.75
CA LEU A 200 -1.00 -6.03 -2.35
C LEU A 200 -2.51 -5.89 -2.13
N GLU A 201 -3.21 -7.01 -1.98
CA GLU A 201 -4.66 -7.03 -1.83
C GLU A 201 -5.08 -7.34 -0.40
N ASN A 202 -6.00 -6.54 0.11
CA ASN A 202 -6.77 -6.93 1.28
C ASN A 202 -7.98 -7.75 0.80
N GLY A 203 -7.84 -9.06 0.64
CA GLY A 203 -8.81 -10.14 0.44
C GLY A 203 -10.27 -9.88 0.01
N ILE A 204 -10.61 -8.71 -0.54
CA ILE A 204 -11.95 -8.34 -0.97
C ILE A 204 -11.97 -8.38 -2.49
N ASN A 205 -12.58 -9.42 -3.03
CA ASN A 205 -12.84 -9.59 -4.45
C ASN A 205 -13.89 -8.58 -4.92
N GLU A 206 -13.59 -7.95 -6.03
CA GLU A 206 -14.39 -7.23 -7.04
C GLU A 206 -13.91 -5.80 -7.28
N VAL A 207 -13.34 -5.63 -8.48
CA VAL A 207 -12.88 -4.35 -9.02
C VAL A 207 -13.96 -3.83 -9.95
N GLU A 208 -14.61 -2.71 -9.60
CA GLU A 208 -15.30 -1.88 -10.58
C GLU A 208 -14.33 -0.87 -11.21
N ASN A 209 -14.48 -0.66 -12.51
CA ASN A 209 -13.52 -0.10 -13.50
C ASN A 209 -13.12 1.38 -13.37
N ASP A 210 -12.93 1.96 -12.20
CA ASP A 210 -12.38 3.31 -12.05
C ASP A 210 -11.00 3.28 -11.37
N GLU A 211 -9.95 3.09 -12.17
CA GLU A 211 -8.56 3.12 -11.69
C GLU A 211 -8.01 4.56 -11.62
N TYR A 212 -7.74 5.06 -10.41
CA TYR A 212 -6.89 6.23 -10.20
C TYR A 212 -5.48 5.75 -9.86
N ILE A 213 -4.50 6.07 -10.72
CA ILE A 213 -3.11 5.65 -10.55
C ILE A 213 -2.31 6.79 -9.93
N THR A 214 -1.72 6.57 -8.74
CA THR A 214 -0.67 7.44 -8.22
C THR A 214 0.69 7.05 -8.82
N PRO A 215 1.63 7.98 -8.99
CA PRO A 215 2.98 7.63 -9.42
C PRO A 215 3.64 6.70 -8.40
N PRO A 216 4.55 5.79 -8.84
CA PRO A 216 5.23 4.86 -7.94
C PRO A 216 6.02 5.64 -6.89
N ILE A 217 5.92 5.19 -5.64
CA ILE A 217 6.73 5.68 -4.53
C ILE A 217 8.19 5.32 -4.84
N LYS A 218 9.06 6.33 -4.88
CA LYS A 218 10.49 6.17 -5.16
C LYS A 218 11.27 5.79 -3.91
#